data_9a86a59feab43740e6933ddd97070501
#
_entry.id   9a86a59feab43740e6933ddd97070501
#
_cell.length_a   1.000
_cell.length_b   1.000
_cell.length_c   1.000
_cell.angle_alpha   90.00
_cell.angle_beta   90.00
_cell.angle_gamma   90.00
#
_symmetry.space_group_name_H-M   'P 1'
#
loop_
_entity.id
_entity.type
_entity.pdbx_description
1 polymer ?
#
loop_
_entity_poly.entity_id
_entity_poly.type
_entity_poly.pdbx_seq_one_letter_code
_entity_poly.pdbx_strand_id
1 'polypeptide(L)'
;MLSRVKEAVWGTAQRWFPDRQIYHRSDGQVRYFAISTGVQIGALLGATALAGWLCFSTVSVAFHGRAIAAKDAEIERDRIYYHRMVAEAQANEATVISFMESRMEEFDRTAYEFQMRHETLRQLVSFAEQLTGTEMSPSPALDDGRVLMAAAPADPSPREARDPMAAVASVTSDAPEDQIAYLMGEQDAVLARAEDSTEARLQNLRAVLRLTGLDIEDVIADQRDGEERGGPFHPISETDLFSAGSNPNFELDDAFSSRINRIAARLLEVEELEDFVTSGPLGIPIGDTYRRTSDFGVRIDPFNGRPTSHYGLDFAAYRRAPIIATGPGEVIYAGWRSGYGRTVEIDHGYGFVTRYGHLHEIAVRRGDTVDRGQLIGGMGSTGRSTATHLHYEIWYNGSAIDPERLLRAGQYVQQG
;
A
#
# COMPACT_ATOMS: atom_id res chain seq x y z
N MET A 1 -12.52 -57.78 106.19
CA MET A 1 -11.58 -56.66 105.97
C MET A 1 -12.27 -55.38 105.52
N LEU A 2 -13.23 -55.47 104.62
CA LEU A 2 -14.00 -54.32 104.10
C LEU A 2 -14.86 -53.54 105.13
N SER A 3 -15.39 -54.22 106.14
CA SER A 3 -16.19 -53.57 107.23
C SER A 3 -15.34 -52.62 108.12
N ARG A 4 -14.14 -53.08 108.49
CA ARG A 4 -13.23 -52.24 109.31
C ARG A 4 -12.69 -51.02 108.58
N VAL A 5 -12.49 -51.13 107.26
CA VAL A 5 -12.08 -49.99 106.40
C VAL A 5 -13.23 -48.98 106.30
N LYS A 6 -14.49 -49.48 106.12
CA LYS A 6 -15.68 -48.59 106.08
C LYS A 6 -15.85 -47.79 107.38
N GLU A 7 -15.72 -48.47 108.59
CA GLU A 7 -15.83 -47.79 109.88
C GLU A 7 -14.71 -46.76 110.09
N ALA A 8 -13.48 -47.11 109.72
CA ALA A 8 -12.36 -46.17 109.86
C ALA A 8 -12.52 -44.93 108.93
N VAL A 9 -12.94 -45.18 107.71
CA VAL A 9 -13.19 -44.08 106.77
C VAL A 9 -14.36 -43.22 107.17
N TRP A 10 -15.45 -43.86 107.73
CA TRP A 10 -16.62 -43.14 108.19
C TRP A 10 -16.32 -42.33 109.49
N GLY A 11 -15.56 -42.95 110.41
CA GLY A 11 -15.11 -42.21 111.59
C GLY A 11 -14.20 -41.00 111.31
N THR A 12 -13.33 -41.12 110.25
CA THR A 12 -12.51 -40.01 109.77
C THR A 12 -13.40 -38.95 109.13
N ALA A 13 -14.36 -39.38 108.32
CA ALA A 13 -15.29 -38.50 107.61
C ALA A 13 -16.16 -37.69 108.64
N GLN A 14 -16.63 -38.33 109.71
CA GLN A 14 -17.37 -37.63 110.80
C GLN A 14 -16.52 -36.59 111.57
N ARG A 15 -15.19 -36.78 111.58
CA ARG A 15 -14.27 -35.80 112.22
C ARG A 15 -14.16 -34.51 111.37
N TRP A 16 -14.16 -34.64 110.04
CA TRP A 16 -14.05 -33.52 109.10
C TRP A 16 -15.39 -32.91 108.79
N PHE A 17 -16.44 -33.71 108.79
CA PHE A 17 -17.81 -33.34 108.47
C PHE A 17 -18.77 -33.73 109.61
N PRO A 18 -18.69 -33.10 110.77
CA PRO A 18 -19.61 -33.39 111.87
C PRO A 18 -21.02 -33.00 111.48
N ASP A 19 -22.01 -33.70 112.05
CA ASP A 19 -23.43 -33.36 111.84
C ASP A 19 -23.67 -31.96 112.30
N ARG A 20 -24.15 -31.11 111.40
CA ARG A 20 -24.40 -29.70 111.65
C ARG A 20 -25.91 -29.45 111.70
N GLN A 21 -26.36 -28.65 112.67
CA GLN A 21 -27.73 -28.18 112.73
C GLN A 21 -27.74 -26.67 112.38
N ILE A 22 -28.45 -26.33 111.38
CA ILE A 22 -28.64 -24.95 110.95
C ILE A 22 -30.01 -24.52 111.51
N TYR A 23 -30.00 -23.57 112.44
CA TYR A 23 -31.21 -23.00 113.01
C TYR A 23 -31.65 -21.77 112.13
N HIS A 24 -32.85 -21.85 111.67
CA HIS A 24 -33.47 -20.72 110.96
C HIS A 24 -34.68 -20.25 111.78
N ARG A 25 -34.73 -19.00 112.10
CA ARG A 25 -35.84 -18.36 112.80
C ARG A 25 -36.67 -17.56 111.82
N SER A 26 -37.92 -18.00 111.58
CA SER A 26 -38.91 -17.25 110.79
C SER A 26 -40.20 -17.25 111.63
N ASP A 27 -40.87 -16.10 111.74
CA ASP A 27 -42.17 -15.87 112.36
C ASP A 27 -42.29 -16.39 113.83
N GLY A 28 -41.24 -16.21 114.61
CA GLY A 28 -41.25 -16.58 116.03
C GLY A 28 -41.01 -18.08 116.27
N GLN A 29 -40.95 -18.90 115.34
CA GLN A 29 -40.61 -20.33 115.46
C GLN A 29 -39.18 -20.62 114.97
N VAL A 30 -38.46 -21.41 115.75
CA VAL A 30 -37.12 -21.91 115.44
C VAL A 30 -37.27 -23.26 114.80
N ARG A 31 -36.90 -23.37 113.55
CA ARG A 31 -36.79 -24.66 112.79
C ARG A 31 -35.33 -24.96 112.62
N TYR A 32 -34.96 -26.18 112.81
CA TYR A 32 -33.59 -26.63 112.50
C TYR A 32 -33.56 -27.57 111.33
N PHE A 33 -32.56 -27.47 110.59
CA PHE A 33 -32.28 -28.40 109.48
C PHE A 33 -30.96 -29.12 109.85
N ALA A 34 -31.04 -30.44 109.96
CA ALA A 34 -29.87 -31.24 110.32
C ALA A 34 -29.21 -31.70 108.99
N ILE A 35 -27.98 -31.30 108.79
CA ILE A 35 -27.16 -31.73 107.73
C ILE A 35 -26.26 -32.85 108.18
N SER A 36 -26.58 -34.10 107.84
CA SER A 36 -25.79 -35.25 108.24
C SER A 36 -24.44 -35.31 107.51
N THR A 37 -23.46 -36.01 108.07
CA THR A 37 -22.15 -36.26 107.45
C THR A 37 -22.26 -36.80 106.05
N GLY A 38 -23.20 -37.69 105.78
CA GLY A 38 -23.40 -38.26 104.43
C GLY A 38 -23.87 -37.25 103.41
N VAL A 39 -24.77 -36.30 103.82
CA VAL A 39 -25.24 -35.22 102.93
C VAL A 39 -24.09 -34.22 102.57
N GLN A 40 -23.24 -33.92 103.61
CA GLN A 40 -22.09 -33.03 103.38
C GLN A 40 -21.06 -33.66 102.48
N ILE A 41 -20.75 -34.93 102.61
CA ILE A 41 -19.83 -35.63 101.72
C ILE A 41 -20.46 -35.77 100.31
N GLY A 42 -21.75 -36.13 100.20
CA GLY A 42 -22.45 -36.17 98.93
C GLY A 42 -22.44 -34.81 98.20
N ALA A 43 -22.68 -33.73 98.94
CA ALA A 43 -22.64 -32.39 98.39
C ALA A 43 -21.23 -31.99 97.95
N LEU A 44 -20.19 -32.38 98.76
CA LEU A 44 -18.81 -32.14 98.37
C LEU A 44 -18.39 -32.91 97.15
N LEU A 45 -18.75 -34.21 97.06
CA LEU A 45 -18.49 -35.05 95.89
C LEU A 45 -19.26 -34.54 94.65
N GLY A 46 -20.50 -34.12 94.84
CA GLY A 46 -21.28 -33.50 93.79
C GLY A 46 -20.66 -32.20 93.25
N ALA A 47 -20.24 -31.35 94.25
CA ALA A 47 -19.58 -30.08 93.89
C ALA A 47 -18.22 -30.28 93.16
N THR A 48 -17.43 -31.26 93.62
CA THR A 48 -16.14 -31.60 93.01
C THR A 48 -16.34 -32.23 91.65
N ALA A 49 -17.32 -33.10 91.46
CA ALA A 49 -17.69 -33.69 90.16
C ALA A 49 -18.17 -32.59 89.21
N LEU A 50 -19.02 -31.67 89.69
CA LEU A 50 -19.49 -30.54 88.86
C LEU A 50 -18.34 -29.59 88.51
N ALA A 51 -17.48 -29.28 89.48
CA ALA A 51 -16.29 -28.47 89.24
C ALA A 51 -15.34 -29.15 88.22
N GLY A 52 -15.09 -30.44 88.34
CA GLY A 52 -14.31 -31.25 87.43
C GLY A 52 -14.93 -31.26 86.05
N TRP A 53 -16.26 -31.43 85.95
CA TRP A 53 -16.98 -31.40 84.67
C TRP A 53 -16.94 -30.02 84.01
N LEU A 54 -17.14 -28.95 84.81
CA LEU A 54 -17.02 -27.57 84.27
C LEU A 54 -15.60 -27.26 83.81
N CYS A 55 -14.59 -27.69 84.56
CA CYS A 55 -13.20 -27.53 84.16
C CYS A 55 -12.90 -28.31 82.87
N PHE A 56 -13.32 -29.56 82.79
CA PHE A 56 -13.17 -30.35 81.57
C PHE A 56 -13.89 -29.76 80.39
N SER A 57 -15.15 -29.34 80.58
CA SER A 57 -15.95 -28.71 79.53
C SER A 57 -15.31 -27.42 79.05
N THR A 58 -14.84 -26.55 79.92
CA THR A 58 -14.17 -25.29 79.57
C THR A 58 -12.87 -25.53 78.84
N VAL A 59 -12.05 -26.47 79.31
CA VAL A 59 -10.80 -26.84 78.63
C VAL A 59 -11.09 -27.47 77.27
N SER A 60 -12.10 -28.35 77.13
CA SER A 60 -12.52 -28.97 75.89
C SER A 60 -13.02 -27.93 74.88
N VAL A 61 -13.87 -27.01 75.29
CA VAL A 61 -14.36 -25.91 74.40
C VAL A 61 -13.20 -25.01 73.98
N ALA A 62 -12.29 -24.66 74.90
CA ALA A 62 -11.13 -23.85 74.53
C ALA A 62 -10.19 -24.56 73.57
N PHE A 63 -10.02 -25.90 73.75
CA PHE A 63 -9.18 -26.67 72.78
C PHE A 63 -9.83 -26.83 71.44
N HIS A 64 -11.13 -27.14 71.40
CA HIS A 64 -11.89 -27.21 70.12
C HIS A 64 -11.97 -25.85 69.45
N GLY A 65 -12.17 -24.78 70.20
CA GLY A 65 -12.16 -23.41 69.64
C GLY A 65 -10.84 -23.03 69.01
N ARG A 66 -9.70 -23.42 69.64
CA ARG A 66 -8.36 -23.18 68.99
C ARG A 66 -8.13 -24.06 67.82
N ALA A 67 -8.58 -25.31 67.80
CA ALA A 67 -8.44 -26.20 66.62
C ALA A 67 -9.29 -25.74 65.45
N ILE A 68 -10.51 -25.25 65.70
CA ILE A 68 -11.37 -24.65 64.64
C ILE A 68 -10.73 -23.37 64.17
N ALA A 69 -10.30 -22.47 65.05
CA ALA A 69 -9.65 -21.23 64.56
C ALA A 69 -8.35 -21.47 63.77
N ALA A 70 -7.59 -22.52 64.11
CA ALA A 70 -6.40 -22.90 63.35
C ALA A 70 -6.79 -23.42 61.94
N LYS A 71 -7.86 -24.23 61.84
CA LYS A 71 -8.38 -24.71 60.58
C LYS A 71 -9.00 -23.60 59.71
N ASP A 72 -9.73 -22.69 60.35
CA ASP A 72 -10.29 -21.52 59.65
C ASP A 72 -9.17 -20.63 59.10
N ALA A 73 -8.10 -20.45 59.85
CA ALA A 73 -6.92 -19.72 59.39
C ALA A 73 -6.15 -20.43 58.28
N GLU A 74 -6.17 -21.77 58.26
CA GLU A 74 -5.62 -22.57 57.16
C GLU A 74 -6.47 -22.43 55.90
N ILE A 75 -7.79 -22.61 56.01
CA ILE A 75 -8.75 -22.45 54.91
C ILE A 75 -8.67 -21.04 54.33
N GLU A 76 -8.58 -20.02 55.14
CA GLU A 76 -8.48 -18.64 54.66
C GLU A 76 -7.15 -18.36 53.95
N ARG A 77 -6.04 -18.96 54.41
CA ARG A 77 -4.75 -18.90 53.67
C ARG A 77 -4.83 -19.60 52.31
N ASP A 78 -5.41 -20.79 52.29
CA ASP A 78 -5.61 -21.53 51.05
C ASP A 78 -6.54 -20.77 50.07
N ARG A 79 -7.60 -20.17 50.61
CA ARG A 79 -8.52 -19.34 49.86
C ARG A 79 -7.80 -18.13 49.25
N ILE A 80 -7.01 -17.42 50.03
CA ILE A 80 -6.21 -16.29 49.52
C ILE A 80 -5.22 -16.75 48.46
N TYR A 81 -4.56 -17.90 48.69
CA TYR A 81 -3.63 -18.50 47.73
C TYR A 81 -4.32 -18.83 46.39
N TYR A 82 -5.47 -19.52 46.44
CA TYR A 82 -6.23 -19.83 45.21
C TYR A 82 -6.78 -18.59 44.52
N HIS A 83 -7.28 -17.62 45.29
CA HIS A 83 -7.71 -16.35 44.70
C HIS A 83 -6.56 -15.62 43.98
N ARG A 84 -5.38 -15.66 44.60
CA ARG A 84 -4.19 -15.06 43.97
C ARG A 84 -3.79 -15.79 42.68
N MET A 85 -3.76 -17.13 42.70
CA MET A 85 -3.46 -17.93 41.51
C MET A 85 -4.47 -17.69 40.37
N VAL A 86 -5.77 -17.64 40.72
CA VAL A 86 -6.81 -17.33 39.71
C VAL A 86 -6.65 -15.93 39.16
N ALA A 87 -6.40 -14.95 40.02
CA ALA A 87 -6.16 -13.58 39.56
C ALA A 87 -4.91 -13.45 38.69
N GLU A 88 -3.84 -14.17 39.02
CA GLU A 88 -2.61 -14.21 38.23
C GLU A 88 -2.81 -14.91 36.90
N ALA A 89 -3.56 -16.02 36.85
CA ALA A 89 -3.92 -16.70 35.62
C ALA A 89 -4.80 -15.83 34.73
N GLN A 90 -5.79 -15.13 35.29
CA GLN A 90 -6.65 -14.18 34.55
C GLN A 90 -5.85 -12.98 34.03
N ALA A 91 -4.91 -12.46 34.80
CA ALA A 91 -4.04 -11.38 34.35
C ALA A 91 -3.13 -11.82 33.19
N ASN A 92 -2.58 -13.03 33.26
CA ASN A 92 -1.79 -13.61 32.18
C ASN A 92 -2.64 -13.85 30.93
N GLU A 93 -3.84 -14.41 31.09
CA GLU A 93 -4.79 -14.58 29.98
C GLU A 93 -5.15 -13.25 29.32
N ALA A 94 -5.49 -12.23 30.10
CA ALA A 94 -5.77 -10.88 29.58
C ALA A 94 -4.56 -10.28 28.84
N THR A 95 -3.35 -10.52 29.35
CA THR A 95 -2.11 -10.07 28.69
C THR A 95 -1.90 -10.78 27.36
N VAL A 96 -2.13 -12.09 27.29
CA VAL A 96 -2.01 -12.87 26.05
C VAL A 96 -3.07 -12.43 25.03
N ILE A 97 -4.32 -12.23 25.47
CA ILE A 97 -5.39 -11.76 24.59
C ILE A 97 -5.06 -10.38 24.04
N SER A 98 -4.65 -9.42 24.88
CA SER A 98 -4.30 -8.07 24.43
C SER A 98 -3.09 -8.06 23.48
N PHE A 99 -2.12 -8.94 23.71
CA PHE A 99 -0.99 -9.13 22.79
C PHE A 99 -1.44 -9.71 21.45
N MET A 100 -2.30 -10.72 21.46
CA MET A 100 -2.84 -11.32 20.22
C MET A 100 -3.70 -10.31 19.44
N GLU A 101 -4.55 -9.54 20.14
CA GLU A 101 -5.36 -8.48 19.51
C GLU A 101 -4.48 -7.41 18.87
N SER A 102 -3.45 -6.94 19.57
CA SER A 102 -2.49 -5.97 19.04
C SER A 102 -1.74 -6.50 17.82
N ARG A 103 -1.32 -7.75 17.84
CA ARG A 103 -0.64 -8.40 16.68
C ARG A 103 -1.58 -8.59 15.50
N MET A 104 -2.83 -8.92 15.75
CA MET A 104 -3.84 -9.08 14.71
C MET A 104 -4.15 -7.74 14.05
N GLU A 105 -4.29 -6.67 14.84
CA GLU A 105 -4.50 -5.32 14.31
C GLU A 105 -3.29 -4.83 13.49
N GLU A 106 -2.07 -5.11 13.94
CA GLU A 106 -0.84 -4.81 13.20
C GLU A 106 -0.77 -5.59 11.88
N PHE A 107 -1.11 -6.88 11.92
CA PHE A 107 -1.16 -7.72 10.73
C PHE A 107 -2.21 -7.23 9.72
N ASP A 108 -3.43 -6.96 10.18
CA ASP A 108 -4.52 -6.47 9.33
C ASP A 108 -4.14 -5.14 8.67
N ARG A 109 -3.51 -4.23 9.41
CA ARG A 109 -3.02 -2.97 8.88
C ARG A 109 -1.95 -3.18 7.81
N THR A 110 -0.97 -4.05 8.07
CA THR A 110 0.12 -4.32 7.14
C THR A 110 -0.37 -5.05 5.88
N ALA A 111 -1.31 -5.98 6.04
CA ALA A 111 -1.94 -6.69 4.91
C ALA A 111 -2.77 -5.72 4.04
N TYR A 112 -3.50 -4.80 4.64
CA TYR A 112 -4.23 -3.76 3.92
C TYR A 112 -3.29 -2.82 3.17
N GLU A 113 -2.20 -2.37 3.81
CA GLU A 113 -1.17 -1.57 3.17
C GLU A 113 -0.57 -2.27 1.95
N PHE A 114 -0.20 -3.54 2.10
CA PHE A 114 0.31 -4.35 1.01
C PHE A 114 -0.69 -4.41 -0.16
N GLN A 115 -1.96 -4.63 0.13
CA GLN A 115 -3.01 -4.72 -0.90
C GLN A 115 -3.19 -3.40 -1.64
N MET A 116 -3.17 -2.28 -0.94
CA MET A 116 -3.28 -0.95 -1.56
C MET A 116 -2.06 -0.63 -2.42
N ARG A 117 -0.85 -0.90 -1.93
CA ARG A 117 0.38 -0.76 -2.70
C ARG A 117 0.36 -1.63 -3.95
N HIS A 118 -0.12 -2.88 -3.83
CA HIS A 118 -0.20 -3.82 -4.95
C HIS A 118 -1.13 -3.32 -6.05
N GLU A 119 -2.32 -2.85 -5.71
CA GLU A 119 -3.29 -2.34 -6.69
C GLU A 119 -2.77 -1.08 -7.38
N THR A 120 -2.20 -0.14 -6.62
CA THR A 120 -1.59 1.07 -7.18
C THR A 120 -0.43 0.73 -8.13
N LEU A 121 0.43 -0.19 -7.71
CA LEU A 121 1.56 -0.65 -8.52
C LEU A 121 1.10 -1.33 -9.81
N ARG A 122 0.06 -2.16 -9.75
CA ARG A 122 -0.49 -2.85 -10.93
C ARG A 122 -1.01 -1.86 -11.98
N GLN A 123 -1.72 -0.81 -11.53
CA GLN A 123 -2.20 0.24 -12.42
C GLN A 123 -1.03 1.01 -13.06
N LEU A 124 -0.04 1.39 -12.26
CA LEU A 124 1.15 2.09 -12.74
C LEU A 124 1.94 1.25 -13.76
N VAL A 125 2.17 -0.04 -13.44
CA VAL A 125 2.91 -0.96 -14.32
C VAL A 125 2.16 -1.15 -15.65
N SER A 126 0.85 -1.36 -15.61
CA SER A 126 0.03 -1.48 -16.83
C SER A 126 0.15 -0.24 -17.71
N PHE A 127 0.13 0.96 -17.12
CA PHE A 127 0.31 2.21 -17.85
C PHE A 127 1.74 2.36 -18.39
N ALA A 128 2.75 2.02 -17.58
CA ALA A 128 4.14 2.07 -17.99
C ALA A 128 4.45 1.07 -19.12
N GLU A 129 3.91 -0.15 -19.07
CA GLU A 129 4.06 -1.15 -20.15
C GLU A 129 3.44 -0.68 -21.47
N GLN A 130 2.28 -0.05 -21.38
CA GLN A 130 1.60 0.51 -22.54
C GLN A 130 2.45 1.59 -23.23
N LEU A 131 3.10 2.47 -22.47
CA LEU A 131 3.90 3.58 -23.00
C LEU A 131 5.32 3.16 -23.38
N THR A 132 5.97 2.32 -22.58
CA THR A 132 7.39 1.96 -22.82
C THR A 132 7.56 0.76 -23.75
N GLY A 133 6.49 -0.01 -23.99
CA GLY A 133 6.53 -1.26 -24.75
C GLY A 133 7.39 -2.36 -24.08
N THR A 134 7.76 -2.18 -22.82
CA THR A 134 8.61 -3.12 -22.05
C THR A 134 7.72 -3.94 -21.13
N GLU A 135 7.70 -5.26 -21.28
CA GLU A 135 7.00 -6.15 -20.35
C GLU A 135 7.68 -6.06 -18.96
N MET A 136 6.96 -5.56 -17.98
CA MET A 136 7.39 -5.41 -16.59
C MET A 136 6.71 -6.43 -15.68
N SER A 137 6.30 -7.60 -16.25
CA SER A 137 5.52 -8.61 -15.54
C SER A 137 5.97 -8.74 -14.09
N PRO A 138 5.05 -8.54 -13.13
CA PRO A 138 5.33 -8.82 -11.73
C PRO A 138 5.76 -10.29 -11.60
N SER A 139 6.60 -10.58 -10.61
CA SER A 139 6.91 -11.97 -10.23
C SER A 139 5.59 -12.75 -10.09
N PRO A 140 5.51 -14.02 -10.52
CA PRO A 140 4.32 -14.86 -10.35
C PRO A 140 3.76 -14.88 -8.92
N ALA A 141 4.60 -14.57 -7.93
CA ALA A 141 4.22 -14.42 -6.53
C ALA A 141 3.31 -13.19 -6.28
N LEU A 142 3.37 -12.16 -7.13
CA LEU A 142 2.54 -10.97 -7.03
C LEU A 142 1.22 -11.10 -7.83
N ASP A 143 1.21 -11.94 -8.86
CA ASP A 143 0.05 -12.09 -9.76
C ASP A 143 -1.10 -12.91 -9.10
N ASP A 144 -0.76 -13.82 -8.19
CA ASP A 144 -1.71 -14.58 -7.39
C ASP A 144 -1.86 -13.94 -6.00
N GLY A 145 -2.79 -13.01 -5.81
CA GLY A 145 -3.19 -12.48 -4.48
C GLY A 145 -3.64 -13.57 -3.48
N ARG A 146 -3.51 -14.85 -3.85
CA ARG A 146 -3.73 -16.04 -3.06
C ARG A 146 -2.62 -16.37 -2.07
N VAL A 147 -1.44 -15.78 -2.20
CA VAL A 147 -0.30 -16.09 -1.31
C VAL A 147 -0.60 -15.67 0.14
N LEU A 148 -1.32 -14.57 0.35
CA LEU A 148 -1.74 -14.14 1.69
C LEU A 148 -2.82 -15.03 2.31
N MET A 149 -3.66 -15.68 1.51
CA MET A 149 -4.70 -16.59 2.00
C MET A 149 -4.18 -18.01 2.33
N ALA A 150 -3.01 -18.39 1.80
CA ALA A 150 -2.39 -19.68 2.08
C ALA A 150 -1.65 -19.73 3.42
N ALA A 151 -1.40 -18.57 4.03
CA ALA A 151 -0.74 -18.42 5.32
C ALA A 151 -1.72 -18.36 6.52
N ALA A 152 -2.98 -18.75 6.35
CA ALA A 152 -3.86 -18.97 7.50
C ALA A 152 -3.20 -20.04 8.39
N PRO A 153 -3.00 -19.76 9.71
CA PRO A 153 -2.35 -20.70 10.61
C PRO A 153 -3.10 -22.03 10.54
N ALA A 154 -2.38 -23.11 10.23
CA ALA A 154 -2.92 -24.45 10.30
C ALA A 154 -3.43 -24.69 11.72
N ASP A 155 -4.62 -25.28 11.87
CA ASP A 155 -5.17 -25.65 13.17
C ASP A 155 -4.08 -26.38 13.98
N PRO A 156 -3.80 -25.94 15.22
CA PRO A 156 -2.74 -26.54 16.02
C PRO A 156 -3.00 -28.03 16.21
N SER A 157 -1.96 -28.85 16.02
CA SER A 157 -2.08 -30.29 16.23
C SER A 157 -2.54 -30.61 17.67
N PRO A 158 -3.20 -31.76 17.91
CA PRO A 158 -3.68 -32.12 19.24
C PRO A 158 -2.58 -32.24 20.33
N ARG A 159 -1.31 -32.22 19.95
CA ARG A 159 -0.15 -32.22 20.85
C ARG A 159 0.23 -30.79 21.27
N GLU A 160 0.14 -29.85 20.35
CA GLU A 160 0.44 -28.41 20.60
C GLU A 160 -0.63 -27.74 21.48
N ALA A 161 -1.87 -28.21 21.42
CA ALA A 161 -2.94 -27.76 22.30
C ALA A 161 -2.73 -28.07 23.80
N ARG A 162 -1.72 -28.90 24.15
CA ARG A 162 -1.41 -29.24 25.55
C ARG A 162 -0.33 -28.35 26.19
N ASP A 163 0.43 -27.63 25.40
CA ASP A 163 1.43 -26.68 25.89
C ASP A 163 1.25 -25.34 25.17
N PRO A 164 0.54 -24.39 25.79
CA PRO A 164 0.28 -23.08 25.19
C PRO A 164 1.57 -22.29 24.89
N MET A 165 2.67 -22.56 25.60
CA MET A 165 3.96 -21.91 25.33
C MET A 165 4.66 -22.55 24.11
N ALA A 166 4.47 -23.83 23.85
CA ALA A 166 4.98 -24.48 22.65
C ALA A 166 4.19 -24.06 21.38
N ALA A 167 2.89 -23.83 21.51
CA ALA A 167 2.07 -23.31 20.41
C ALA A 167 2.46 -21.89 20.02
N VAL A 168 2.79 -21.04 20.99
CA VAL A 168 3.32 -19.68 20.72
C VAL A 168 4.71 -19.73 20.08
N ALA A 169 5.56 -20.69 20.45
CA ALA A 169 6.90 -20.86 19.87
C ALA A 169 6.87 -21.42 18.44
N SER A 170 5.88 -22.25 18.07
CA SER A 170 5.76 -22.82 16.72
C SER A 170 5.21 -21.82 15.69
N VAL A 171 4.41 -20.82 16.12
CA VAL A 171 3.91 -19.72 15.30
C VAL A 171 5.03 -18.73 14.95
N THR A 172 6.15 -18.72 15.66
CA THR A 172 7.26 -17.77 15.43
C THR A 172 8.28 -18.24 14.39
N SER A 173 8.18 -19.45 13.81
CA SER A 173 9.25 -19.97 12.92
C SER A 173 9.05 -19.67 11.42
N ASP A 174 7.82 -19.31 10.97
CA ASP A 174 7.52 -18.79 9.62
C ASP A 174 6.54 -17.61 9.78
N ALA A 175 7.01 -16.53 10.37
CA ALA A 175 6.15 -15.39 10.69
C ALA A 175 5.52 -14.84 9.40
N PRO A 176 4.18 -14.68 9.35
CA PRO A 176 3.51 -14.05 8.20
C PRO A 176 4.07 -12.65 7.88
N GLU A 177 4.71 -12.02 8.85
CA GLU A 177 5.42 -10.75 8.72
C GLU A 177 6.63 -10.82 7.80
N ASP A 178 7.45 -11.90 7.89
CA ASP A 178 8.61 -12.10 7.01
C ASP A 178 8.15 -12.31 5.56
N GLN A 179 7.01 -12.96 5.37
CA GLN A 179 6.43 -13.17 4.05
C GLN A 179 5.90 -11.87 3.45
N ILE A 180 5.22 -11.04 4.24
CA ILE A 180 4.76 -9.71 3.80
C ILE A 180 5.97 -8.83 3.48
N ALA A 181 7.00 -8.81 4.33
CA ALA A 181 8.23 -8.06 4.09
C ALA A 181 8.93 -8.48 2.79
N TYR A 182 8.98 -9.78 2.50
CA TYR A 182 9.48 -10.30 1.22
C TYR A 182 8.65 -9.80 0.03
N LEU A 183 7.31 -9.88 0.12
CA LEU A 183 6.42 -9.41 -0.95
C LEU A 183 6.49 -7.89 -1.15
N MET A 184 6.66 -7.11 -0.08
CA MET A 184 6.93 -5.67 -0.18
C MET A 184 8.26 -5.39 -0.88
N GLY A 185 9.29 -6.18 -0.61
CA GLY A 185 10.56 -6.11 -1.32
C GLY A 185 10.43 -6.39 -2.83
N GLU A 186 9.59 -7.35 -3.20
CA GLU A 186 9.27 -7.62 -4.62
C GLU A 186 8.52 -6.45 -5.27
N GLN A 187 7.59 -5.80 -4.56
CA GLN A 187 6.91 -4.59 -5.04
C GLN A 187 7.91 -3.45 -5.27
N ASP A 188 8.84 -3.25 -4.35
CA ASP A 188 9.89 -2.23 -4.50
C ASP A 188 10.82 -2.52 -5.70
N ALA A 189 11.11 -3.79 -5.97
CA ALA A 189 11.88 -4.20 -7.14
C ALA A 189 11.13 -3.97 -8.46
N VAL A 190 9.82 -4.19 -8.49
CA VAL A 190 8.97 -3.85 -9.65
C VAL A 190 8.94 -2.35 -9.87
N LEU A 191 8.78 -1.57 -8.79
CA LEU A 191 8.78 -0.11 -8.84
C LEU A 191 10.11 0.44 -9.36
N ALA A 192 11.24 -0.12 -8.93
CA ALA A 192 12.57 0.25 -9.44
C ALA A 192 12.70 -0.02 -10.93
N ARG A 193 12.21 -1.18 -11.42
CA ARG A 193 12.22 -1.49 -12.86
C ARG A 193 11.35 -0.51 -13.66
N ALA A 194 10.20 -0.10 -13.13
CA ALA A 194 9.35 0.90 -13.76
C ALA A 194 10.05 2.27 -13.82
N GLU A 195 10.74 2.68 -12.75
CA GLU A 195 11.58 3.89 -12.72
C GLU A 195 12.65 3.85 -13.81
N ASP A 196 13.43 2.76 -13.86
CA ASP A 196 14.53 2.60 -14.81
C ASP A 196 14.03 2.57 -16.27
N SER A 197 12.97 1.83 -16.55
CA SER A 197 12.37 1.73 -17.88
C SER A 197 11.82 3.07 -18.37
N THR A 198 11.08 3.77 -17.52
CA THR A 198 10.52 5.09 -17.83
C THR A 198 11.62 6.12 -18.07
N GLU A 199 12.66 6.14 -17.24
CA GLU A 199 13.81 7.04 -17.41
C GLU A 199 14.56 6.74 -18.71
N ALA A 200 14.80 5.47 -19.03
CA ALA A 200 15.45 5.06 -20.26
C ALA A 200 14.63 5.50 -21.49
N ARG A 201 13.31 5.33 -21.46
CA ARG A 201 12.43 5.76 -22.55
C ARG A 201 12.46 7.28 -22.72
N LEU A 202 12.34 8.01 -21.61
CA LEU A 202 12.40 9.45 -21.59
C LEU A 202 13.71 9.99 -22.16
N GLN A 203 14.84 9.43 -21.76
CA GLN A 203 16.17 9.80 -22.27
C GLN A 203 16.28 9.53 -23.77
N ASN A 204 15.73 8.42 -24.24
CA ASN A 204 15.72 8.06 -25.66
C ASN A 204 14.91 9.08 -26.49
N LEU A 205 13.68 9.38 -26.05
CA LEU A 205 12.83 10.37 -26.71
C LEU A 205 13.48 11.76 -26.73
N ARG A 206 13.99 12.21 -25.60
CA ARG A 206 14.72 13.49 -25.49
C ARG A 206 15.96 13.54 -26.39
N ALA A 207 16.70 12.41 -26.51
CA ALA A 207 17.85 12.33 -27.40
C ALA A 207 17.46 12.49 -28.88
N VAL A 208 16.38 11.81 -29.30
CA VAL A 208 15.82 11.95 -30.66
C VAL A 208 15.37 13.39 -30.90
N LEU A 209 14.65 13.95 -29.97
CA LEU A 209 14.07 15.28 -30.12
C LEU A 209 15.14 16.41 -30.11
N ARG A 210 16.26 16.24 -29.40
CA ARG A 210 17.41 17.15 -29.52
C ARG A 210 17.97 17.26 -30.93
N LEU A 211 17.82 16.20 -31.75
CA LEU A 211 18.23 16.24 -33.15
C LEU A 211 17.41 17.22 -33.98
N THR A 212 16.16 17.51 -33.59
CA THR A 212 15.32 18.49 -34.28
C THR A 212 15.84 19.92 -34.08
N GLY A 213 16.58 20.18 -33.02
CA GLY A 213 17.08 21.51 -32.65
C GLY A 213 16.00 22.47 -32.15
N LEU A 214 14.82 21.94 -31.84
CA LEU A 214 13.72 22.67 -31.22
C LEU A 214 13.85 22.58 -29.69
N ASP A 215 13.39 23.61 -29.00
CA ASP A 215 13.14 23.54 -27.59
C ASP A 215 11.79 22.85 -27.38
N ILE A 216 11.84 21.61 -26.89
CA ILE A 216 10.67 20.75 -26.83
C ILE A 216 9.74 21.19 -25.69
N GLU A 217 10.32 21.74 -24.64
CA GLU A 217 9.54 22.27 -23.51
C GLU A 217 8.66 23.45 -23.99
N ASP A 218 9.20 24.30 -24.88
CA ASP A 218 8.42 25.37 -25.52
C ASP A 218 7.34 24.81 -26.47
N VAL A 219 7.64 23.74 -27.23
CA VAL A 219 6.68 23.11 -28.15
C VAL A 219 5.49 22.50 -27.40
N ILE A 220 5.76 21.80 -26.30
CA ILE A 220 4.73 21.19 -25.45
C ILE A 220 3.92 22.27 -24.70
N ALA A 221 4.57 23.32 -24.20
CA ALA A 221 3.89 24.44 -23.57
C ALA A 221 2.92 25.15 -24.50
N ASP A 222 3.34 25.41 -25.75
CA ASP A 222 2.49 26.02 -26.77
C ASP A 222 1.23 25.16 -27.07
N GLN A 223 1.35 23.82 -27.00
CA GLN A 223 0.20 22.93 -27.17
C GLN A 223 -0.78 23.04 -26.01
N ARG A 224 -0.29 23.02 -24.77
CA ARG A 224 -1.11 23.15 -23.56
C ARG A 224 -1.90 24.47 -23.55
N ASP A 225 -1.27 25.57 -23.95
CA ASP A 225 -1.93 26.89 -24.07
C ASP A 225 -2.97 26.90 -25.20
N GLY A 226 -2.79 26.08 -26.25
CA GLY A 226 -3.70 25.95 -27.39
C GLY A 226 -4.97 25.15 -27.07
N GLU A 227 -4.89 24.15 -26.18
CA GLU A 227 -5.99 23.27 -25.79
C GLU A 227 -7.03 23.93 -24.87
N GLU A 228 -6.72 25.06 -24.24
CA GLU A 228 -7.71 25.85 -23.50
C GLU A 228 -8.90 26.33 -24.34
N ARG A 229 -8.92 26.07 -25.65
CA ARG A 229 -10.00 26.45 -26.58
C ARG A 229 -11.11 25.39 -26.74
N GLY A 230 -11.02 24.23 -26.14
CA GLY A 230 -11.92 23.11 -26.42
C GLY A 230 -12.48 22.35 -25.20
N GLY A 231 -13.19 22.99 -24.28
CA GLY A 231 -13.91 22.32 -23.17
C GLY A 231 -13.11 22.23 -21.88
N PRO A 232 -13.74 21.92 -20.74
CA PRO A 232 -13.02 21.82 -19.48
C PRO A 232 -12.09 20.60 -19.53
N PHE A 233 -10.82 20.85 -19.82
CA PHE A 233 -9.76 19.91 -19.54
C PHE A 233 -9.65 19.83 -18.02
N HIS A 234 -10.02 18.70 -17.47
CA HIS A 234 -9.62 18.36 -16.12
C HIS A 234 -8.27 17.65 -16.27
N PRO A 235 -7.15 18.32 -15.96
CA PRO A 235 -5.92 17.57 -15.80
C PRO A 235 -6.23 16.49 -14.77
N ILE A 236 -6.00 15.24 -15.13
CA ILE A 236 -6.05 14.14 -14.18
C ILE A 236 -5.04 14.57 -13.11
N SER A 237 -5.54 15.02 -11.96
CA SER A 237 -4.64 15.39 -10.88
C SER A 237 -3.85 14.15 -10.49
N GLU A 238 -2.61 14.31 -10.08
CA GLU A 238 -1.76 13.21 -9.57
C GLU A 238 -2.52 12.34 -8.55
N THR A 239 -3.50 12.93 -7.85
CA THR A 239 -4.44 12.28 -6.95
C THR A 239 -5.51 11.45 -7.66
N ASP A 240 -5.93 11.78 -8.88
CA ASP A 240 -7.05 11.12 -9.57
C ASP A 240 -6.62 9.83 -10.29
N LEU A 241 -5.37 9.75 -10.76
CA LEU A 241 -4.82 8.56 -11.41
C LEU A 241 -4.78 7.34 -10.47
N PHE A 242 -4.61 7.56 -9.17
CA PHE A 242 -4.42 6.50 -8.17
C PHE A 242 -5.41 6.55 -7.01
N SER A 243 -6.42 7.43 -7.04
CA SER A 243 -7.37 7.63 -5.94
C SER A 243 -8.56 6.67 -5.93
N ALA A 244 -8.69 5.79 -6.92
CA ALA A 244 -9.77 4.80 -6.97
C ALA A 244 -9.59 3.75 -5.88
N GLY A 245 -10.01 4.06 -4.67
CA GLY A 245 -10.01 3.14 -3.53
C GLY A 245 -9.38 3.70 -2.24
N SER A 246 -8.97 4.95 -2.23
CA SER A 246 -8.37 5.57 -1.04
C SER A 246 -9.37 5.60 0.11
N ASN A 247 -9.11 4.79 1.13
CA ASN A 247 -9.75 4.97 2.42
C ASN A 247 -9.21 6.27 3.05
N PRO A 248 -10.05 7.28 3.35
CA PRO A 248 -9.58 8.57 3.86
C PRO A 248 -8.86 8.49 5.23
N ASN A 249 -8.88 7.31 5.86
CA ASN A 249 -8.23 7.06 7.14
C ASN A 249 -6.91 6.28 7.02
N PHE A 250 -6.42 6.05 5.81
CA PHE A 250 -5.20 5.30 5.57
C PHE A 250 -4.28 6.06 4.61
N GLU A 251 -3.15 6.51 5.11
CA GLU A 251 -2.06 7.10 4.33
C GLU A 251 -1.06 6.00 3.98
N LEU A 252 -0.79 5.84 2.67
CA LEU A 252 0.34 5.04 2.21
C LEU A 252 1.65 5.66 2.71
N ASP A 253 2.68 4.84 2.88
CA ASP A 253 4.02 5.32 3.21
C ASP A 253 4.45 6.45 2.26
N ASP A 254 4.85 7.59 2.85
CA ASP A 254 5.25 8.80 2.12
C ASP A 254 6.33 8.53 1.06
N ALA A 255 7.25 7.60 1.34
CA ALA A 255 8.32 7.23 0.42
C ALA A 255 7.77 6.48 -0.80
N PHE A 256 6.86 5.53 -0.62
CA PHE A 256 6.21 4.80 -1.70
C PHE A 256 5.36 5.73 -2.56
N SER A 257 4.50 6.55 -1.94
CA SER A 257 3.65 7.52 -2.61
C SER A 257 4.46 8.52 -3.44
N SER A 258 5.56 9.03 -2.88
CA SER A 258 6.45 9.96 -3.58
C SER A 258 7.14 9.31 -4.80
N ARG A 259 7.45 8.01 -4.74
CA ARG A 259 8.02 7.28 -5.89
C ARG A 259 6.98 7.09 -6.99
N ILE A 260 5.76 6.64 -6.61
CA ILE A 260 4.64 6.48 -7.55
C ILE A 260 4.36 7.79 -8.29
N ASN A 261 4.21 8.90 -7.57
CA ASN A 261 3.92 10.21 -8.16
C ASN A 261 5.03 10.66 -9.12
N ARG A 262 6.28 10.41 -8.77
CA ARG A 262 7.43 10.73 -9.63
C ARG A 262 7.44 9.92 -10.92
N ILE A 263 7.12 8.61 -10.84
CA ILE A 263 7.03 7.77 -12.04
C ILE A 263 5.84 8.22 -12.89
N ALA A 264 4.68 8.46 -12.28
CA ALA A 264 3.49 8.93 -12.97
C ALA A 264 3.74 10.24 -13.75
N ALA A 265 4.37 11.22 -13.11
CA ALA A 265 4.74 12.48 -13.76
C ALA A 265 5.68 12.26 -14.95
N ARG A 266 6.63 11.32 -14.84
CA ARG A 266 7.53 10.99 -15.95
C ARG A 266 6.85 10.20 -17.08
N LEU A 267 5.88 9.34 -16.73
CA LEU A 267 5.08 8.63 -17.74
C LEU A 267 4.22 9.60 -18.56
N LEU A 268 3.62 10.59 -17.91
CA LEU A 268 2.90 11.67 -18.61
C LEU A 268 3.84 12.44 -19.57
N GLU A 269 5.07 12.73 -19.13
CA GLU A 269 6.06 13.35 -20.00
C GLU A 269 6.44 12.45 -21.18
N VAL A 270 6.58 11.14 -20.98
CA VAL A 270 6.81 10.16 -22.06
C VAL A 270 5.67 10.20 -23.05
N GLU A 271 4.41 10.16 -22.58
CA GLU A 271 3.22 10.23 -23.42
C GLU A 271 3.21 11.48 -24.30
N GLU A 272 3.44 12.66 -23.71
CA GLU A 272 3.51 13.92 -24.46
C GLU A 272 4.61 13.91 -25.54
N LEU A 273 5.79 13.38 -25.21
CA LEU A 273 6.90 13.29 -26.17
C LEU A 273 6.63 12.25 -27.26
N GLU A 274 5.97 11.15 -26.95
CA GLU A 274 5.55 10.14 -27.94
C GLU A 274 4.49 10.68 -28.88
N ASP A 275 3.51 11.39 -28.36
CA ASP A 275 2.49 12.05 -29.18
C ASP A 275 3.13 13.05 -30.14
N PHE A 276 4.09 13.83 -29.68
CA PHE A 276 4.87 14.72 -30.54
C PHE A 276 5.62 13.94 -31.65
N VAL A 277 6.34 12.87 -31.29
CA VAL A 277 7.08 12.04 -32.25
C VAL A 277 6.13 11.37 -33.25
N THR A 278 4.97 10.96 -32.77
CA THR A 278 3.96 10.28 -33.62
C THR A 278 3.25 11.26 -34.55
N SER A 279 2.92 12.44 -34.08
CA SER A 279 2.20 13.47 -34.82
C SER A 279 3.12 14.34 -35.69
N GLY A 280 4.37 14.54 -35.28
CA GLY A 280 5.31 15.43 -35.96
C GLY A 280 5.69 14.98 -37.38
N PRO A 281 6.14 15.92 -38.23
CA PRO A 281 6.50 15.67 -39.64
C PRO A 281 7.91 15.07 -39.77
N LEU A 282 8.12 13.89 -39.14
CA LEU A 282 9.41 13.21 -39.06
C LEU A 282 9.66 12.22 -40.20
N GLY A 283 8.66 11.95 -41.06
CA GLY A 283 8.75 11.03 -42.17
C GLY A 283 9.52 11.61 -43.37
N ILE A 284 9.99 10.73 -44.26
CA ILE A 284 10.56 11.14 -45.54
C ILE A 284 9.39 11.46 -46.51
N PRO A 285 9.44 12.60 -47.27
CA PRO A 285 8.31 13.04 -48.11
C PRO A 285 8.16 12.29 -49.44
N ILE A 286 9.01 11.29 -49.70
CA ILE A 286 9.05 10.55 -50.96
C ILE A 286 9.00 9.07 -50.70
N GLY A 287 8.05 8.38 -51.29
CA GLY A 287 7.83 6.94 -51.16
C GLY A 287 8.69 6.05 -52.06
N ASP A 288 9.76 6.58 -52.67
CA ASP A 288 10.63 5.87 -53.59
C ASP A 288 12.07 6.37 -53.50
N THR A 289 12.96 5.86 -54.36
CA THR A 289 14.36 6.30 -54.49
C THR A 289 14.47 7.75 -54.97
N TYR A 290 15.23 8.54 -54.25
CA TYR A 290 15.44 9.97 -54.52
C TYR A 290 16.89 10.39 -54.27
N ARG A 291 17.26 11.60 -54.72
CA ARG A 291 18.47 12.30 -54.31
C ARG A 291 18.14 13.72 -53.89
N ARG A 292 18.79 14.21 -52.85
CA ARG A 292 18.71 15.61 -52.46
C ARG A 292 19.50 16.48 -53.42
N THR A 293 18.92 17.57 -53.84
CA THR A 293 19.51 18.47 -54.87
C THR A 293 19.75 19.87 -54.39
N SER A 294 19.08 20.32 -53.30
CA SER A 294 19.33 21.62 -52.72
C SER A 294 18.97 21.62 -51.23
N ASP A 295 19.73 22.36 -50.49
CA ASP A 295 19.59 22.50 -49.04
C ASP A 295 18.80 23.76 -48.65
N PHE A 296 18.35 23.79 -47.39
CA PHE A 296 17.72 24.93 -46.75
C PHE A 296 18.73 26.07 -46.57
N GLY A 297 18.27 27.32 -46.63
CA GLY A 297 19.06 28.50 -46.33
C GLY A 297 19.40 29.35 -47.55
N VAL A 298 20.44 30.17 -47.45
CA VAL A 298 20.80 31.12 -48.52
C VAL A 298 21.50 30.38 -49.67
N ARG A 299 20.96 30.54 -50.90
CA ARG A 299 21.55 30.01 -52.14
C ARG A 299 21.48 31.03 -53.27
N ILE A 300 22.19 30.77 -54.36
CA ILE A 300 22.04 31.55 -55.60
C ILE A 300 20.78 31.08 -56.35
N ASP A 301 19.90 32.03 -56.67
CA ASP A 301 18.68 31.77 -57.45
C ASP A 301 19.07 31.35 -58.88
N PRO A 302 18.63 30.15 -59.31
CA PRO A 302 19.00 29.62 -60.64
C PRO A 302 18.42 30.41 -61.80
N PHE A 303 17.45 31.31 -61.58
CA PHE A 303 16.79 32.08 -62.62
C PHE A 303 17.41 33.48 -62.83
N ASN A 304 17.90 34.13 -61.78
CA ASN A 304 18.38 35.50 -61.82
C ASN A 304 19.81 35.69 -61.28
N GLY A 305 20.45 34.65 -60.75
CA GLY A 305 21.83 34.66 -60.26
C GLY A 305 22.04 35.46 -58.96
N ARG A 306 20.98 35.84 -58.24
CA ARG A 306 21.07 36.64 -57.00
C ARG A 306 20.94 35.75 -55.77
N PRO A 307 21.53 36.11 -54.68
CA PRO A 307 21.28 35.46 -53.37
C PRO A 307 19.79 35.49 -53.03
N THR A 308 19.24 34.33 -52.63
CA THR A 308 17.86 34.17 -52.20
C THR A 308 17.77 33.16 -51.07
N SER A 309 16.78 33.30 -50.18
CA SER A 309 16.47 32.35 -49.14
C SER A 309 15.68 31.16 -49.73
N HIS A 310 16.14 29.96 -49.48
CA HIS A 310 15.46 28.71 -49.78
C HIS A 310 14.84 28.15 -48.49
N TYR A 311 13.51 28.10 -48.42
CA TYR A 311 12.76 27.79 -47.20
C TYR A 311 12.52 26.30 -47.01
N GLY A 312 13.15 25.42 -47.86
CA GLY A 312 12.96 23.99 -47.82
C GLY A 312 14.15 23.18 -48.31
N LEU A 313 13.89 21.91 -48.57
CA LEU A 313 14.80 20.98 -49.23
C LEU A 313 14.23 20.61 -50.58
N ASP A 314 15.11 20.51 -51.60
CA ASP A 314 14.72 20.03 -52.92
C ASP A 314 15.18 18.59 -53.12
N PHE A 315 14.25 17.74 -53.53
CA PHE A 315 14.48 16.31 -53.77
C PHE A 315 14.13 15.97 -55.24
N ALA A 316 15.05 15.36 -55.96
CA ALA A 316 14.83 14.90 -57.31
C ALA A 316 14.59 13.39 -57.38
N ALA A 317 13.58 13.03 -58.17
CA ALA A 317 13.28 11.66 -58.57
C ALA A 317 12.63 11.68 -59.95
N TYR A 318 12.12 10.56 -60.44
CA TYR A 318 11.40 10.50 -61.71
C TYR A 318 10.05 11.23 -61.61
N ARG A 319 9.55 11.67 -62.75
CA ARG A 319 8.26 12.36 -62.87
C ARG A 319 7.15 11.43 -62.34
N ARG A 320 6.27 11.95 -61.49
CA ARG A 320 5.21 11.24 -60.77
C ARG A 320 5.71 10.27 -59.69
N ALA A 321 6.97 10.36 -59.28
CA ALA A 321 7.40 9.66 -58.06
C ALA A 321 6.43 9.97 -56.90
N PRO A 322 6.02 8.98 -56.13
CA PRO A 322 5.01 9.16 -55.08
C PRO A 322 5.49 10.13 -54.01
N ILE A 323 4.71 11.18 -53.78
CA ILE A 323 4.89 12.14 -52.69
C ILE A 323 3.93 11.75 -51.57
N ILE A 324 4.47 11.57 -50.37
CA ILE A 324 3.76 11.04 -49.21
C ILE A 324 3.81 12.02 -48.05
N ALA A 325 2.81 11.98 -47.17
CA ALA A 325 2.74 12.79 -45.96
C ALA A 325 3.84 12.36 -44.96
N THR A 326 4.55 13.34 -44.39
CA THR A 326 5.67 13.10 -43.47
C THR A 326 5.23 12.88 -42.02
N GLY A 327 3.99 13.17 -41.69
CA GLY A 327 3.30 12.94 -40.43
C GLY A 327 1.80 12.85 -40.69
N PRO A 328 1.00 12.39 -39.70
CA PRO A 328 -0.46 12.51 -39.76
C PRO A 328 -0.85 13.99 -39.71
N GLY A 329 -2.06 14.33 -40.16
CA GLY A 329 -2.54 15.70 -40.07
C GLY A 329 -3.72 15.98 -40.98
N GLU A 330 -4.17 17.24 -41.02
CA GLU A 330 -5.24 17.74 -41.85
C GLU A 330 -4.66 18.52 -43.05
N VAL A 331 -5.15 18.26 -44.23
CA VAL A 331 -4.80 19.02 -45.47
C VAL A 331 -5.45 20.39 -45.41
N ILE A 332 -4.69 21.42 -45.08
CA ILE A 332 -5.19 22.80 -44.97
C ILE A 332 -5.18 23.52 -46.34
N TYR A 333 -4.39 23.03 -47.30
CA TYR A 333 -4.33 23.55 -48.64
C TYR A 333 -4.03 22.46 -49.69
N ALA A 334 -4.77 22.45 -50.78
CA ALA A 334 -4.52 21.60 -51.95
C ALA A 334 -4.91 22.34 -53.23
N GLY A 335 -3.92 22.84 -54.00
CA GLY A 335 -4.22 23.68 -55.14
C GLY A 335 -2.99 24.33 -55.80
N TRP A 336 -3.21 25.39 -56.59
CA TRP A 336 -2.15 26.14 -57.28
C TRP A 336 -1.69 27.34 -56.45
N ARG A 337 -0.40 27.40 -56.06
CA ARG A 337 0.20 28.51 -55.34
C ARG A 337 1.28 29.19 -56.20
N SER A 338 1.27 30.54 -56.26
CA SER A 338 2.24 31.30 -57.04
C SER A 338 3.68 30.95 -56.59
N GLY A 339 4.56 30.71 -57.55
CA GLY A 339 5.92 30.24 -57.29
C GLY A 339 6.04 28.73 -57.07
N TYR A 340 5.17 28.12 -56.28
CA TYR A 340 5.23 26.70 -55.89
C TYR A 340 4.52 25.77 -56.90
N GLY A 341 3.66 26.28 -57.79
CA GLY A 341 2.84 25.46 -58.67
C GLY A 341 1.75 24.72 -57.92
N ARG A 342 1.50 23.44 -58.28
CA ARG A 342 0.60 22.57 -57.51
C ARG A 342 1.23 22.23 -56.17
N THR A 343 0.48 22.53 -55.14
CA THR A 343 0.96 22.51 -53.75
C THR A 343 -0.04 21.84 -52.84
N VAL A 344 0.45 21.05 -51.87
CA VAL A 344 -0.29 20.54 -50.72
C VAL A 344 0.35 21.11 -49.45
N GLU A 345 -0.48 21.51 -48.52
CA GLU A 345 -0.04 21.88 -47.13
C GLU A 345 -0.84 21.07 -46.13
N ILE A 346 -0.14 20.51 -45.15
CA ILE A 346 -0.70 19.67 -44.09
C ILE A 346 -0.35 20.31 -42.76
N ASP A 347 -1.37 20.50 -41.92
CA ASP A 347 -1.24 20.86 -40.52
C ASP A 347 -1.15 19.58 -39.68
N HIS A 348 -0.07 19.43 -38.92
CA HIS A 348 0.23 18.26 -38.10
C HIS A 348 -0.08 18.45 -36.59
N GLY A 349 -0.62 19.62 -36.22
CA GLY A 349 -0.66 20.04 -34.83
C GLY A 349 0.69 20.53 -34.33
N TYR A 350 0.79 20.83 -33.06
CA TYR A 350 2.02 21.34 -32.41
C TYR A 350 2.67 22.53 -33.14
N GLY A 351 1.89 23.33 -33.89
CA GLY A 351 2.37 24.45 -34.69
C GLY A 351 3.13 24.08 -35.99
N PHE A 352 3.14 22.79 -36.37
CA PHE A 352 3.81 22.30 -37.57
C PHE A 352 2.91 22.28 -38.78
N VAL A 353 3.38 22.91 -39.86
CA VAL A 353 2.79 22.83 -41.19
C VAL A 353 3.86 22.39 -42.17
N THR A 354 3.56 21.35 -42.98
CA THR A 354 4.42 20.96 -44.08
C THR A 354 3.86 21.43 -45.42
N ARG A 355 4.75 21.76 -46.38
CA ARG A 355 4.40 22.19 -47.71
C ARG A 355 5.15 21.36 -48.74
N TYR A 356 4.38 20.87 -49.73
CA TYR A 356 4.87 20.04 -50.82
C TYR A 356 4.59 20.77 -52.14
N GLY A 357 5.65 21.34 -52.77
CA GLY A 357 5.56 22.16 -53.97
C GLY A 357 5.95 21.41 -55.26
N HIS A 358 5.70 22.06 -56.39
CA HIS A 358 6.02 21.63 -57.75
C HIS A 358 5.40 20.32 -58.22
N LEU A 359 4.30 19.90 -57.55
CA LEU A 359 3.63 18.63 -57.79
C LEU A 359 3.13 18.55 -59.24
N HIS A 360 3.18 17.34 -59.84
CA HIS A 360 2.55 17.01 -61.10
C HIS A 360 1.02 16.86 -60.96
N GLU A 361 0.62 16.18 -59.91
CA GLU A 361 -0.78 15.92 -59.58
C GLU A 361 -0.94 15.92 -58.05
N ILE A 362 -2.14 16.23 -57.62
CA ILE A 362 -2.55 16.24 -56.19
C ILE A 362 -3.55 15.12 -56.02
N ALA A 363 -3.34 14.26 -55.00
CA ALA A 363 -4.17 13.09 -54.71
C ALA A 363 -5.15 13.32 -53.52
N VAL A 364 -5.06 14.46 -52.84
CA VAL A 364 -5.86 14.82 -51.64
C VAL A 364 -6.58 16.14 -51.83
N ARG A 365 -7.54 16.46 -51.00
CA ARG A 365 -8.31 17.70 -50.97
C ARG A 365 -8.16 18.41 -49.65
N ARG A 366 -8.40 19.71 -49.61
CA ARG A 366 -8.50 20.47 -48.37
C ARG A 366 -9.58 19.88 -47.46
N GLY A 367 -9.26 19.66 -46.18
CA GLY A 367 -10.10 19.07 -45.17
C GLY A 367 -9.96 17.55 -45.04
N ASP A 368 -9.17 16.90 -45.97
CA ASP A 368 -8.87 15.47 -45.79
C ASP A 368 -7.89 15.27 -44.62
N THR A 369 -8.14 14.26 -43.81
CA THR A 369 -7.15 13.76 -42.81
C THR A 369 -6.25 12.75 -43.53
N VAL A 370 -4.95 12.84 -43.25
CA VAL A 370 -3.93 11.95 -43.85
C VAL A 370 -3.08 11.32 -42.76
N ASP A 371 -2.68 10.08 -42.98
CA ASP A 371 -1.73 9.36 -42.12
C ASP A 371 -0.29 9.56 -42.61
N ARG A 372 0.69 9.35 -41.73
CA ARG A 372 2.11 9.31 -42.14
C ARG A 372 2.32 8.25 -43.23
N GLY A 373 3.00 8.61 -44.31
CA GLY A 373 3.25 7.71 -45.43
C GLY A 373 2.10 7.62 -46.43
N GLN A 374 0.96 8.30 -46.20
CA GLN A 374 -0.15 8.33 -47.12
C GLN A 374 0.21 9.12 -48.39
N LEU A 375 -0.17 8.60 -49.58
CA LEU A 375 0.04 9.26 -50.85
C LEU A 375 -0.77 10.57 -50.96
N ILE A 376 -0.09 11.70 -51.19
CA ILE A 376 -0.71 13.02 -51.32
C ILE A 376 -0.55 13.63 -52.72
N GLY A 377 0.34 13.08 -53.55
CA GLY A 377 0.54 13.56 -54.89
C GLY A 377 1.67 12.88 -55.62
N GLY A 378 1.98 13.37 -56.81
CA GLY A 378 3.10 12.91 -57.63
C GLY A 378 4.08 14.04 -57.92
N MET A 379 5.39 13.74 -57.90
CA MET A 379 6.47 14.69 -58.20
C MET A 379 6.34 15.29 -59.58
N GLY A 380 6.58 16.60 -59.72
CA GLY A 380 6.49 17.31 -60.96
C GLY A 380 7.51 18.42 -61.16
N SER A 381 7.13 19.42 -61.99
CA SER A 381 7.91 20.62 -62.27
C SER A 381 6.96 21.78 -62.55
N THR A 382 5.89 21.92 -61.77
CA THR A 382 4.91 23.00 -61.96
C THR A 382 5.34 24.26 -61.18
N GLY A 383 4.87 25.45 -61.63
CA GLY A 383 5.28 26.72 -61.04
C GLY A 383 6.69 27.14 -61.43
N ARG A 384 7.45 27.75 -60.54
CA ARG A 384 8.82 28.21 -60.76
C ARG A 384 9.83 27.09 -60.49
N SER A 385 9.96 26.17 -61.44
CA SER A 385 10.83 24.99 -61.34
C SER A 385 11.65 24.83 -62.58
N THR A 386 12.92 24.45 -62.50
CA THR A 386 13.84 24.22 -63.63
C THR A 386 13.87 22.77 -64.08
N ALA A 387 13.51 21.81 -63.21
CA ALA A 387 13.49 20.39 -63.54
C ALA A 387 12.51 19.66 -62.55
N THR A 388 12.24 18.39 -62.80
CA THR A 388 11.38 17.55 -61.93
C THR A 388 12.02 17.39 -60.58
N HIS A 389 11.37 17.96 -59.56
CA HIS A 389 11.75 17.81 -58.16
C HIS A 389 10.56 18.11 -57.23
N LEU A 390 10.64 17.65 -56.00
CA LEU A 390 9.81 18.06 -54.89
C LEU A 390 10.53 19.19 -54.16
N HIS A 391 9.84 20.31 -53.95
CA HIS A 391 10.22 21.33 -52.98
C HIS A 391 9.45 21.08 -51.69
N TYR A 392 10.17 20.80 -50.57
CA TYR A 392 9.60 20.40 -49.28
C TYR A 392 9.98 21.38 -48.19
N GLU A 393 9.01 21.98 -47.55
CA GLU A 393 9.19 22.91 -46.44
C GLU A 393 8.52 22.40 -45.16
N ILE A 394 9.14 22.71 -44.03
CA ILE A 394 8.53 22.59 -42.67
C ILE A 394 8.45 23.98 -42.06
N TRP A 395 7.27 24.32 -41.60
CA TRP A 395 6.98 25.56 -40.91
C TRP A 395 6.63 25.26 -39.47
N TYR A 396 7.21 25.98 -38.50
CA TYR A 396 6.92 25.92 -37.11
C TYR A 396 6.48 27.30 -36.60
N ASN A 397 5.28 27.41 -36.03
CA ASN A 397 4.68 28.68 -35.59
C ASN A 397 4.81 29.81 -36.62
N GLY A 398 4.54 29.51 -37.90
CA GLY A 398 4.58 30.45 -39.00
C GLY A 398 5.98 30.81 -39.52
N SER A 399 7.04 30.20 -38.99
CA SER A 399 8.43 30.38 -39.42
C SER A 399 8.96 29.13 -40.11
N ALA A 400 9.62 29.29 -41.26
CA ALA A 400 10.26 28.16 -41.98
C ALA A 400 11.49 27.69 -41.19
N ILE A 401 11.58 26.39 -40.95
CA ILE A 401 12.70 25.73 -40.28
C ILE A 401 13.39 24.74 -41.20
N ASP A 402 14.66 24.41 -40.90
CA ASP A 402 15.42 23.43 -41.69
C ASP A 402 14.83 22.02 -41.56
N PRO A 403 14.22 21.48 -42.68
CA PRO A 403 13.59 20.15 -42.58
C PRO A 403 14.58 19.02 -42.31
N GLU A 404 15.87 19.18 -42.61
CA GLU A 404 16.88 18.13 -42.46
C GLU A 404 16.96 17.63 -41.05
N ARG A 405 16.80 18.52 -40.06
CA ARG A 405 16.87 18.16 -38.64
C ARG A 405 15.75 17.20 -38.22
N LEU A 406 14.51 17.50 -38.67
CA LEU A 406 13.35 16.66 -38.33
C LEU A 406 13.43 15.32 -39.10
N LEU A 407 13.84 15.33 -40.37
CA LEU A 407 14.01 14.09 -41.16
C LEU A 407 15.08 13.17 -40.53
N ARG A 408 16.16 13.72 -39.97
CA ARG A 408 17.17 12.94 -39.24
C ARG A 408 16.60 12.35 -37.97
N ALA A 409 15.88 13.13 -37.16
CA ALA A 409 15.22 12.63 -35.98
C ALA A 409 14.28 11.45 -36.29
N GLY A 410 13.50 11.57 -37.37
CA GLY A 410 12.61 10.51 -37.86
C GLY A 410 13.31 9.21 -38.26
N GLN A 411 14.51 9.31 -38.85
CA GLN A 411 15.31 8.12 -39.18
C GLN A 411 15.75 7.34 -37.94
N TYR A 412 16.06 8.06 -36.82
CA TYR A 412 16.40 7.42 -35.53
C TYR A 412 15.19 6.71 -34.95
N VAL A 413 13.99 7.33 -35.00
CA VAL A 413 12.75 6.73 -34.50
C VAL A 413 12.39 5.43 -35.21
N GLN A 414 12.67 5.34 -36.52
CA GLN A 414 12.33 4.16 -37.34
C GLN A 414 13.34 2.98 -37.17
N GLN A 415 14.49 3.21 -36.57
CA GLN A 415 15.55 2.21 -36.38
C GLN A 415 15.60 1.62 -34.98
N GLY A 416 14.93 2.21 -33.99
CA GLY A 416 14.82 1.77 -32.60
C GLY A 416 13.44 1.22 -32.29
#